data_9635afbc5e16b40acab27345af9c2acc
#
_entry.id   9635afbc5e16b40acab27345af9c2acc
#
_cell.length_a   1.000
_cell.length_b   1.000
_cell.length_c   1.000
_cell.angle_alpha   90.00
_cell.angle_beta   90.00
_cell.angle_gamma   90.00
#
_symmetry.space_group_name_H-M   'P 1'
#
loop_
_entity.id
_entity.type
_entity.pdbx_description
1 polymer ?
#
loop_
_entity_poly.entity_id
_entity_poly.type
_entity_poly.pdbx_seq_one_letter_code
_entity_poly.pdbx_strand_id
1 'polypeptide(L)'
;MAVGLIKKQIIHSSGSKGSPVKFLGGLFGGKGNKRKLKSAEADYQKEMGAYRNMEFKNPFSENIYSNMENTMEDLTVNQQQAEFQSQQSQQSQANILQSLQSSGNFNAGNIQALANQGTIAAQQASASIGQQESRNQGLQAQEASRLQTMDRQGRGQVQSGEAALQQMNSDRQATMLGMSMQQVGNAQQAIAA
;
A
#
# COMPACT_ATOMS: atom_id res chain seq x y z
N MET A 1 9.39 1.63 -11.47
CA MET A 1 10.79 2.07 -11.23
C MET A 1 11.25 1.98 -9.76
N ALA A 2 10.65 1.12 -8.93
CA ALA A 2 11.02 0.98 -7.52
C ALA A 2 11.88 -0.26 -7.18
N VAL A 3 12.02 -1.18 -8.12
CA VAL A 3 12.78 -2.45 -7.89
C VAL A 3 14.30 -2.24 -7.83
N GLY A 4 14.81 -1.14 -8.40
CA GLY A 4 16.24 -0.84 -8.42
C GLY A 4 16.82 -0.29 -7.11
N LEU A 5 15.99 0.30 -6.24
CA LEU A 5 16.46 0.92 -4.99
C LEU A 5 16.66 -0.09 -3.85
N ILE A 6 15.88 -1.18 -3.85
CA ILE A 6 15.96 -2.20 -2.78
C ILE A 6 17.26 -2.99 -2.85
N LYS A 7 17.79 -3.24 -4.07
CA LYS A 7 19.09 -3.91 -4.23
C LYS A 7 20.28 -3.10 -3.73
N LYS A 8 20.17 -1.76 -3.64
CA LYS A 8 21.29 -0.90 -3.27
C LYS A 8 21.46 -0.72 -1.75
N GLN A 9 20.39 -0.89 -0.97
CA GLN A 9 20.47 -0.74 0.50
C GLN A 9 20.95 -1.99 1.23
N ILE A 10 20.76 -3.18 0.64
CA ILE A 10 21.19 -4.45 1.28
C ILE A 10 22.70 -4.70 1.14
N ILE A 11 23.38 -4.06 0.17
CA ILE A 11 24.79 -4.32 -0.14
C ILE A 11 25.75 -3.46 0.69
N HIS A 12 25.29 -2.46 1.44
CA HIS A 12 26.18 -1.50 2.12
C HIS A 12 26.54 -1.84 3.57
N SER A 13 26.17 -3.00 4.10
CA SER A 13 26.52 -3.42 5.46
C SER A 13 27.51 -4.59 5.54
N SER A 14 28.15 -4.99 4.45
CA SER A 14 29.16 -6.07 4.50
C SER A 14 30.49 -5.62 3.92
N GLY A 15 31.17 -4.75 4.63
CA GLY A 15 32.59 -4.55 4.48
C GLY A 15 33.38 -5.67 5.14
N SER A 16 33.26 -6.90 4.70
CA SER A 16 34.18 -7.97 5.08
C SER A 16 35.16 -8.22 3.93
N LYS A 17 36.31 -7.60 4.02
CA LYS A 17 37.47 -7.95 3.22
C LYS A 17 38.00 -9.31 3.70
N GLY A 18 37.93 -10.32 2.86
CA GLY A 18 38.72 -11.52 3.04
C GLY A 18 37.91 -12.77 3.34
N SER A 19 37.87 -13.66 2.36
CA SER A 19 37.43 -15.04 2.55
C SER A 19 38.28 -15.67 3.68
N PRO A 20 37.70 -16.24 4.73
CA PRO A 20 38.44 -16.86 5.82
C PRO A 20 39.24 -18.12 5.40
N VAL A 21 39.09 -18.53 4.14
CA VAL A 21 39.62 -19.79 3.63
C VAL A 21 41.10 -19.74 3.29
N LYS A 22 41.72 -18.56 3.09
CA LYS A 22 43.16 -18.46 2.78
C LYS A 22 44.10 -18.60 3.98
N PHE A 23 43.56 -18.66 5.21
CA PHE A 23 44.35 -18.63 6.42
C PHE A 23 44.79 -20.02 6.94
N LEU A 24 44.17 -21.12 6.49
CA LEU A 24 44.42 -22.44 7.06
C LEU A 24 45.59 -23.23 6.44
N GLY A 25 46.18 -22.76 5.33
CA GLY A 25 47.21 -23.49 4.60
C GLY A 25 48.65 -23.30 5.10
N GLY A 26 48.92 -22.43 6.09
CA GLY A 26 50.28 -22.04 6.43
C GLY A 26 50.75 -22.31 7.90
N LEU A 27 49.98 -23.07 8.71
CA LEU A 27 50.20 -23.09 10.17
C LEU A 27 50.63 -24.43 10.79
N PHE A 28 51.29 -25.28 10.01
CA PHE A 28 51.86 -26.52 10.58
C PHE A 28 53.29 -26.30 11.09
N GLY A 29 53.46 -26.02 12.37
CA GLY A 29 54.74 -25.96 13.03
C GLY A 29 54.73 -25.19 14.38
N GLY A 30 54.63 -25.89 15.53
CA GLY A 30 54.97 -25.35 16.84
C GLY A 30 53.76 -25.08 17.79
N LYS A 31 54.03 -25.14 19.13
CA LYS A 31 53.03 -24.94 20.20
C LYS A 31 52.28 -23.60 20.11
N GLY A 32 52.82 -22.58 19.49
CA GLY A 32 52.20 -21.28 19.26
C GLY A 32 51.11 -21.33 18.18
N ASN A 33 51.27 -22.18 17.19
CA ASN A 33 50.31 -22.34 16.08
C ASN A 33 49.06 -23.10 16.48
N LYS A 34 49.17 -24.08 17.42
CA LYS A 34 48.03 -24.79 17.98
C LYS A 34 47.08 -23.87 18.75
N ARG A 35 47.60 -22.85 19.47
CA ARG A 35 46.75 -21.87 20.15
C ARG A 35 46.03 -20.96 19.16
N LYS A 36 46.73 -20.51 18.12
CA LYS A 36 46.12 -19.68 17.06
C LYS A 36 45.06 -20.44 16.27
N LEU A 37 45.30 -21.73 15.98
CA LEU A 37 44.33 -22.58 15.31
C LEU A 37 43.05 -22.74 16.18
N LYS A 38 43.24 -23.01 17.49
CA LYS A 38 42.09 -23.19 18.40
C LYS A 38 41.28 -21.89 18.58
N SER A 39 41.95 -20.71 18.59
CA SER A 39 41.22 -19.43 18.65
C SER A 39 40.49 -19.14 17.34
N ALA A 40 41.13 -19.39 16.18
CA ALA A 40 40.49 -19.22 14.88
C ALA A 40 39.27 -20.14 14.68
N GLU A 41 39.35 -21.38 15.20
CA GLU A 41 38.26 -22.30 15.19
C GLU A 41 37.11 -21.86 16.10
N ALA A 42 37.40 -21.35 17.29
CA ALA A 42 36.39 -20.79 18.21
C ALA A 42 35.72 -19.54 17.63
N ASP A 43 36.48 -18.65 17.01
CA ASP A 43 35.96 -17.45 16.32
C ASP A 43 35.07 -17.84 15.14
N TYR A 44 35.49 -18.84 14.35
CA TYR A 44 34.69 -19.39 13.26
C TYR A 44 33.37 -19.99 13.76
N GLN A 45 33.40 -20.78 14.82
CA GLN A 45 32.17 -21.36 15.42
C GLN A 45 31.23 -20.28 15.95
N LYS A 46 31.77 -19.21 16.53
CA LYS A 46 31.00 -18.07 16.99
C LYS A 46 30.35 -17.31 15.83
N GLU A 47 31.09 -17.04 14.77
CA GLU A 47 30.58 -16.35 13.58
C GLU A 47 29.55 -17.21 12.84
N MET A 48 29.78 -18.51 12.74
CA MET A 48 28.81 -19.45 12.19
C MET A 48 27.53 -19.52 13.01
N GLY A 49 27.65 -19.47 14.35
CA GLY A 49 26.51 -19.37 15.24
C GLY A 49 25.72 -18.09 15.05
N ALA A 50 26.40 -16.94 14.92
CA ALA A 50 25.78 -15.67 14.63
C ALA A 50 25.07 -15.65 13.27
N TYR A 51 25.73 -16.19 12.23
CA TYR A 51 25.13 -16.30 10.89
C TYR A 51 23.92 -17.25 10.86
N ARG A 52 23.95 -18.35 11.59
CA ARG A 52 22.84 -19.29 11.75
C ARG A 52 21.63 -18.64 12.40
N ASN A 53 21.87 -17.79 13.40
CA ASN A 53 20.84 -17.13 14.21
C ASN A 53 20.43 -15.77 13.64
N MET A 54 20.98 -15.35 12.49
CA MET A 54 20.59 -14.11 11.83
C MET A 54 19.15 -14.21 11.36
N GLU A 55 18.30 -13.30 11.83
CA GLU A 55 16.92 -13.18 11.40
C GLU A 55 16.80 -12.18 10.27
N PHE A 56 16.23 -12.63 9.17
CA PHE A 56 15.82 -11.74 8.10
C PHE A 56 14.36 -11.37 8.33
N LYS A 57 14.05 -10.08 8.27
CA LYS A 57 12.69 -9.57 8.41
C LYS A 57 12.21 -9.02 7.08
N ASN A 58 10.95 -9.31 6.77
CA ASN A 58 10.28 -8.70 5.64
C ASN A 58 9.96 -7.23 5.98
N PRO A 59 10.53 -6.22 5.30
CA PRO A 59 10.20 -4.82 5.53
C PRO A 59 8.76 -4.48 5.13
N PHE A 60 8.11 -5.34 4.35
CA PHE A 60 6.72 -5.23 3.92
C PHE A 60 5.87 -6.34 4.55
N SER A 61 5.98 -6.52 5.87
CA SER A 61 5.23 -7.58 6.58
C SER A 61 3.72 -7.34 6.58
N GLU A 62 3.29 -6.09 6.39
CA GLU A 62 1.88 -5.69 6.40
C GLU A 62 1.53 -4.85 5.18
N ASN A 63 0.29 -5.00 4.71
CA ASN A 63 -0.25 -4.13 3.68
C ASN A 63 -0.64 -2.79 4.29
N ILE A 64 0.15 -1.74 4.04
CA ILE A 64 -0.09 -0.39 4.56
C ILE A 64 -1.37 0.26 4.04
N TYR A 65 -1.98 -0.31 3.01
CA TYR A 65 -3.23 0.18 2.41
C TYR A 65 -4.47 -0.60 2.85
N SER A 66 -4.33 -1.61 3.74
CA SER A 66 -5.45 -2.48 4.14
C SER A 66 -6.56 -1.77 4.91
N ASN A 67 -6.23 -0.67 5.59
CA ASN A 67 -7.16 0.08 6.45
C ASN A 67 -7.57 1.44 5.86
N MET A 68 -7.43 1.62 4.54
CA MET A 68 -7.87 2.85 3.89
C MET A 68 -9.39 2.83 3.71
N GLU A 69 -10.04 3.88 4.17
CA GLU A 69 -11.48 4.09 4.05
C GLU A 69 -11.81 4.92 2.80
N ASN A 70 -13.00 4.68 2.25
CA ASN A 70 -13.52 5.47 1.15
C ASN A 70 -14.07 6.80 1.71
N THR A 71 -13.28 7.85 1.64
CA THR A 71 -13.68 9.18 2.12
C THR A 71 -14.82 9.82 1.34
N MET A 72 -15.18 9.24 0.19
CA MET A 72 -16.28 9.71 -0.66
C MET A 72 -17.58 8.96 -0.38
N GLU A 73 -17.59 7.97 0.52
CA GLU A 73 -18.78 7.16 0.81
C GLU A 73 -19.91 7.99 1.44
N ASP A 74 -19.55 8.98 2.26
CA ASP A 74 -20.51 9.84 2.99
C ASP A 74 -20.96 11.06 2.19
N LEU A 75 -20.64 11.14 0.89
CA LEU A 75 -21.10 12.25 0.07
C LEU A 75 -22.62 12.23 -0.07
N THR A 76 -23.25 13.27 0.44
CA THR A 76 -24.68 13.49 0.33
C THR A 76 -25.01 14.58 -0.69
N VAL A 77 -26.24 14.57 -1.18
CA VAL A 77 -26.75 15.62 -2.06
C VAL A 77 -27.04 16.87 -1.23
N ASN A 78 -26.59 18.02 -1.68
CA ASN A 78 -26.92 19.29 -1.05
C ASN A 78 -28.37 19.68 -1.38
N GLN A 79 -29.27 19.40 -0.44
CA GLN A 79 -30.72 19.72 -0.59
C GLN A 79 -31.03 21.21 -0.44
N GLN A 80 -30.14 21.99 0.17
CA GLN A 80 -30.37 23.42 0.40
C GLN A 80 -30.61 24.20 -0.89
N GLN A 81 -29.90 23.85 -1.97
CA GLN A 81 -30.08 24.47 -3.27
C GLN A 81 -31.47 24.18 -3.84
N ALA A 82 -31.92 22.92 -3.72
CA ALA A 82 -33.24 22.52 -4.20
C ALA A 82 -34.37 23.15 -3.36
N GLU A 83 -34.19 23.23 -2.05
CA GLU A 83 -35.10 23.92 -1.12
C GLU A 83 -35.20 25.41 -1.44
N PHE A 84 -34.05 26.07 -1.65
CA PHE A 84 -34.01 27.49 -2.01
C PHE A 84 -34.74 27.75 -3.34
N GLN A 85 -34.51 26.93 -4.35
CA GLN A 85 -35.22 27.04 -5.64
C GLN A 85 -36.72 26.80 -5.48
N SER A 86 -37.11 25.83 -4.66
CA SER A 86 -38.54 25.57 -4.33
C SER A 86 -39.20 26.76 -3.63
N GLN A 87 -38.54 27.32 -2.61
CA GLN A 87 -39.03 28.49 -1.88
C GLN A 87 -39.15 29.72 -2.81
N GLN A 88 -38.14 29.98 -3.63
CA GLN A 88 -38.17 31.07 -4.61
C GLN A 88 -39.28 30.90 -5.62
N SER A 89 -39.51 29.69 -6.11
CA SER A 89 -40.61 29.36 -7.03
C SER A 89 -41.97 29.58 -6.37
N GLN A 90 -42.17 29.12 -5.14
CA GLN A 90 -43.40 29.33 -4.36
C GLN A 90 -43.66 30.81 -4.10
N GLN A 91 -42.65 31.59 -3.76
CA GLN A 91 -42.74 33.01 -3.55
C GLN A 91 -43.12 33.76 -4.84
N SER A 92 -42.50 33.36 -5.95
CA SER A 92 -42.86 33.92 -7.28
C SER A 92 -44.28 33.61 -7.67
N GLN A 93 -44.73 32.36 -7.43
CA GLN A 93 -46.13 31.96 -7.70
C GLN A 93 -47.12 32.73 -6.83
N ALA A 94 -46.81 32.93 -5.55
CA ALA A 94 -47.65 33.74 -4.64
C ALA A 94 -47.76 35.18 -5.10
N ASN A 95 -46.65 35.81 -5.51
CA ASN A 95 -46.63 37.16 -6.01
C ASN A 95 -47.43 37.32 -7.33
N ILE A 96 -47.33 36.33 -8.24
CA ILE A 96 -48.13 36.31 -9.49
C ILE A 96 -49.59 36.15 -9.19
N LEU A 97 -49.98 35.23 -8.29
CA LEU A 97 -51.35 35.05 -7.84
C LEU A 97 -51.96 36.33 -7.24
N GLN A 98 -51.18 37.00 -6.39
CA GLN A 98 -51.61 38.28 -5.78
C GLN A 98 -51.77 39.37 -6.84
N SER A 99 -50.89 39.46 -7.82
CA SER A 99 -50.99 40.42 -8.93
C SER A 99 -52.18 40.10 -9.83
N LEU A 100 -52.45 38.87 -10.13
CA LEU A 100 -53.63 38.43 -10.94
C LEU A 100 -54.94 38.75 -10.18
N GLN A 101 -54.96 38.52 -8.90
CA GLN A 101 -56.13 38.80 -8.04
C GLN A 101 -56.40 40.32 -7.97
N SER A 102 -55.37 41.13 -7.81
CA SER A 102 -55.50 42.58 -7.74
C SER A 102 -55.86 43.26 -9.08
N SER A 103 -55.46 42.67 -10.19
CA SER A 103 -55.76 43.15 -11.54
C SER A 103 -57.09 42.72 -12.13
N GLY A 104 -57.82 41.86 -11.44
CA GLY A 104 -59.11 41.32 -11.90
C GLY A 104 -59.01 40.32 -13.10
N ASN A 105 -57.77 39.96 -13.47
CA ASN A 105 -57.47 39.06 -14.60
C ASN A 105 -57.37 37.60 -14.20
N PHE A 106 -58.18 37.17 -13.25
CA PHE A 106 -58.18 35.81 -12.72
C PHE A 106 -58.93 34.88 -13.67
N ASN A 107 -58.24 34.28 -14.63
CA ASN A 107 -58.83 33.36 -15.57
C ASN A 107 -58.12 31.97 -15.51
N ALA A 108 -58.80 30.94 -16.02
CA ALA A 108 -58.28 29.56 -16.02
C ALA A 108 -56.95 29.39 -16.73
N GLY A 109 -56.70 30.17 -17.81
CA GLY A 109 -55.44 30.11 -18.54
C GLY A 109 -54.22 30.58 -17.72
N ASN A 110 -54.38 31.64 -16.92
CA ASN A 110 -53.32 32.19 -16.06
C ASN A 110 -52.99 31.23 -14.90
N ILE A 111 -54.02 30.55 -14.35
CA ILE A 111 -53.83 29.52 -13.30
C ILE A 111 -53.09 28.32 -13.87
N GLN A 112 -53.42 27.90 -15.08
CA GLN A 112 -52.76 26.78 -15.72
C GLN A 112 -51.31 27.10 -16.09
N ALA A 113 -51.04 28.32 -16.55
CA ALA A 113 -49.66 28.78 -16.82
C ALA A 113 -48.80 28.78 -15.52
N LEU A 114 -49.40 29.21 -14.40
CA LEU A 114 -48.72 29.20 -13.09
C LEU A 114 -48.45 27.77 -12.58
N ALA A 115 -49.39 26.86 -12.76
CA ALA A 115 -49.22 25.43 -12.43
C ALA A 115 -48.13 24.79 -13.29
N ASN A 116 -48.08 25.09 -14.58
CA ASN A 116 -47.03 24.61 -15.47
C ASN A 116 -45.65 25.14 -15.06
N GLN A 117 -45.56 26.41 -14.67
CA GLN A 117 -44.29 26.98 -14.16
C GLN A 117 -43.82 26.29 -12.89
N GLY A 118 -44.73 25.95 -11.97
CA GLY A 118 -44.42 25.16 -10.78
C GLY A 118 -43.89 23.76 -11.12
N THR A 119 -44.51 23.10 -12.10
CA THR A 119 -44.03 21.78 -12.56
C THR A 119 -42.65 21.86 -13.17
N ILE A 120 -42.36 22.87 -14.00
CA ILE A 120 -41.04 23.09 -14.61
C ILE A 120 -39.99 23.34 -13.51
N ALA A 121 -40.28 24.16 -12.53
CA ALA A 121 -39.38 24.44 -11.41
C ALA A 121 -39.07 23.18 -10.58
N ALA A 122 -40.08 22.34 -10.32
CA ALA A 122 -39.91 21.06 -9.64
C ALA A 122 -39.08 20.06 -10.46
N GLN A 123 -39.26 20.02 -11.76
CA GLN A 123 -38.45 19.18 -12.66
C GLN A 123 -36.99 19.64 -12.70
N GLN A 124 -36.73 20.95 -12.74
CA GLN A 124 -35.38 21.50 -12.70
C GLN A 124 -34.68 21.18 -11.36
N ALA A 125 -35.36 21.32 -10.23
CA ALA A 125 -34.84 20.96 -8.93
C ALA A 125 -34.49 19.45 -8.85
N SER A 126 -35.39 18.59 -9.33
CA SER A 126 -35.16 17.14 -9.38
C SER A 126 -34.01 16.76 -10.30
N ALA A 127 -33.88 17.43 -11.46
CA ALA A 127 -32.76 17.21 -12.37
C ALA A 127 -31.41 17.62 -11.73
N SER A 128 -31.39 18.72 -11.00
CA SER A 128 -30.19 19.19 -10.28
C SER A 128 -29.77 18.18 -9.19
N ILE A 129 -30.73 17.66 -8.43
CA ILE A 129 -30.49 16.61 -7.43
C ILE A 129 -29.94 15.34 -8.10
N GLY A 130 -30.57 14.89 -9.19
CA GLY A 130 -30.14 13.70 -9.93
C GLY A 130 -28.74 13.84 -10.51
N GLN A 131 -28.35 15.03 -10.97
CA GLN A 131 -27.00 15.29 -11.44
C GLN A 131 -25.96 15.26 -10.29
N GLN A 132 -26.29 15.82 -9.13
CA GLN A 132 -25.41 15.75 -7.95
C GLN A 132 -25.25 14.31 -7.48
N GLU A 133 -26.33 13.56 -7.40
CA GLU A 133 -26.33 12.14 -7.03
C GLU A 133 -25.46 11.31 -7.97
N SER A 134 -25.64 11.47 -9.28
CA SER A 134 -24.84 10.79 -10.29
C SER A 134 -23.35 11.15 -10.17
N ARG A 135 -23.03 12.40 -9.87
CA ARG A 135 -21.65 12.84 -9.64
C ARG A 135 -21.07 12.22 -8.37
N ASN A 136 -21.83 12.20 -7.26
CA ASN A 136 -21.40 11.61 -6.00
C ASN A 136 -21.15 10.10 -6.17
N GLN A 137 -22.05 9.38 -6.83
CA GLN A 137 -21.86 7.96 -7.16
C GLN A 137 -20.61 7.74 -8.03
N GLY A 138 -20.35 8.62 -8.99
CA GLY A 138 -19.13 8.57 -9.80
C GLY A 138 -17.86 8.76 -8.97
N LEU A 139 -17.85 9.70 -8.03
CA LEU A 139 -16.73 9.94 -7.12
C LEU A 139 -16.51 8.76 -6.15
N GLN A 140 -17.59 8.19 -5.60
CA GLN A 140 -17.52 7.01 -4.74
C GLN A 140 -16.94 5.81 -5.48
N ALA A 141 -17.40 5.56 -6.71
CA ALA A 141 -16.90 4.46 -7.55
C ALA A 141 -15.42 4.66 -7.94
N GLN A 142 -15.03 5.89 -8.26
CA GLN A 142 -13.64 6.22 -8.58
C GLN A 142 -12.72 5.99 -7.38
N GLU A 143 -13.12 6.46 -6.20
CA GLU A 143 -12.34 6.28 -4.98
C GLU A 143 -12.26 4.79 -4.59
N ALA A 144 -13.35 4.05 -4.66
CA ALA A 144 -13.37 2.61 -4.43
C ALA A 144 -12.39 1.87 -5.36
N SER A 145 -12.36 2.23 -6.64
CA SER A 145 -11.41 1.66 -7.61
C SER A 145 -9.96 2.00 -7.28
N ARG A 146 -9.70 3.24 -6.83
CA ARG A 146 -8.39 3.69 -6.39
C ARG A 146 -7.91 2.89 -5.18
N LEU A 147 -8.75 2.75 -4.16
CA LEU A 147 -8.45 1.98 -2.95
C LEU A 147 -8.18 0.51 -3.25
N GLN A 148 -8.99 -0.10 -4.12
CA GLN A 148 -8.77 -1.47 -4.57
C GLN A 148 -7.42 -1.64 -5.28
N THR A 149 -7.01 -0.66 -6.07
CA THR A 149 -5.71 -0.69 -6.75
C THR A 149 -4.56 -0.58 -5.75
N MET A 150 -4.68 0.30 -4.76
CA MET A 150 -3.69 0.46 -3.70
C MET A 150 -3.58 -0.81 -2.83
N ASP A 151 -4.72 -1.41 -2.46
CA ASP A 151 -4.73 -2.67 -1.70
C ASP A 151 -4.03 -3.81 -2.47
N ARG A 152 -4.31 -3.95 -3.77
CA ARG A 152 -3.59 -4.92 -4.63
C ARG A 152 -2.08 -4.65 -4.67
N GLN A 153 -1.71 -3.38 -4.78
CA GLN A 153 -0.30 -2.99 -4.78
C GLN A 153 0.37 -3.33 -3.44
N GLY A 154 -0.30 -3.04 -2.33
CA GLY A 154 0.20 -3.38 -1.00
C GLY A 154 0.37 -4.89 -0.80
N ARG A 155 -0.60 -5.70 -1.21
CA ARG A 155 -0.49 -7.17 -1.20
C ARG A 155 0.67 -7.67 -2.06
N GLY A 156 0.87 -7.08 -3.24
CA GLY A 156 2.01 -7.41 -4.10
C GLY A 156 3.35 -7.09 -3.45
N GLN A 157 3.45 -5.99 -2.69
CA GLN A 157 4.65 -5.65 -1.93
C GLN A 157 4.92 -6.67 -0.80
N VAL A 158 3.91 -7.05 -0.04
CA VAL A 158 4.02 -8.08 1.02
C VAL A 158 4.50 -9.39 0.41
N GLN A 159 3.88 -9.86 -0.66
CA GLN A 159 4.25 -11.10 -1.35
C GLN A 159 5.68 -11.05 -1.90
N SER A 160 6.08 -9.93 -2.50
CA SER A 160 7.45 -9.74 -2.98
C SER A 160 8.47 -9.76 -1.84
N GLY A 161 8.12 -9.16 -0.70
CA GLY A 161 8.95 -9.19 0.50
C GLY A 161 9.09 -10.58 1.08
N GLU A 162 8.03 -11.37 1.10
CA GLU A 162 8.06 -12.77 1.53
C GLU A 162 8.93 -13.64 0.61
N ALA A 163 8.79 -13.47 -0.71
CA ALA A 163 9.61 -14.18 -1.68
C ALA A 163 11.11 -13.85 -1.51
N ALA A 164 11.44 -12.57 -1.29
CA ALA A 164 12.80 -12.14 -1.01
C ALA A 164 13.34 -12.73 0.30
N LEU A 165 12.51 -12.81 1.33
CA LEU A 165 12.85 -13.44 2.62
C LEU A 165 13.15 -14.93 2.44
N GLN A 166 12.31 -15.66 1.68
CA GLN A 166 12.54 -17.06 1.37
C GLN A 166 13.86 -17.26 0.61
N GLN A 167 14.13 -16.43 -0.38
CA GLN A 167 15.38 -16.50 -1.13
C GLN A 167 16.58 -16.28 -0.23
N MET A 168 16.57 -15.23 0.61
CA MET A 168 17.66 -14.96 1.57
C MET A 168 17.87 -16.13 2.54
N ASN A 169 16.80 -16.76 3.02
CA ASN A 169 16.91 -17.94 3.86
C ASN A 169 17.48 -19.15 3.11
N SER A 170 17.10 -19.37 1.86
CA SER A 170 17.65 -20.44 1.02
C SER A 170 19.13 -20.21 0.73
N ASP A 171 19.52 -18.99 0.40
CA ASP A 171 20.92 -18.61 0.15
C ASP A 171 21.77 -18.80 1.39
N ARG A 172 21.24 -18.45 2.58
CA ARG A 172 21.90 -18.75 3.85
C ARG A 172 22.10 -20.23 4.08
N GLN A 173 21.07 -21.05 3.82
CA GLN A 173 21.20 -22.50 3.97
C GLN A 173 22.23 -23.08 2.99
N ALA A 174 22.22 -22.66 1.75
CA ALA A 174 23.19 -23.09 0.75
C ALA A 174 24.63 -22.68 1.14
N THR A 175 24.82 -21.46 1.64
CA THR A 175 26.10 -20.98 2.13
C THR A 175 26.59 -21.82 3.32
N MET A 176 25.72 -22.08 4.29
CA MET A 176 26.06 -22.92 5.46
C MET A 176 26.42 -24.36 5.06
N LEU A 177 25.67 -24.93 4.10
CA LEU A 177 25.98 -26.26 3.57
C LEU A 177 27.35 -26.28 2.87
N GLY A 178 27.63 -25.29 2.02
CA GLY A 178 28.92 -25.15 1.36
C GLY A 178 30.09 -25.05 2.34
N MET A 179 29.95 -24.25 3.40
CA MET A 179 30.95 -24.12 4.46
C MET A 179 31.15 -25.43 5.23
N SER A 180 30.08 -26.14 5.56
CA SER A 180 30.17 -27.43 6.27
C SER A 180 30.84 -28.51 5.43
N MET A 181 30.53 -28.58 4.13
CA MET A 181 31.18 -29.53 3.21
C MET A 181 32.69 -29.23 3.05
N GLN A 182 33.07 -27.96 3.00
CA GLN A 182 34.48 -27.55 2.94
C GLN A 182 35.23 -27.93 4.22
N GLN A 183 34.59 -27.77 5.38
CA GLN A 183 35.18 -28.19 6.68
C GLN A 183 35.40 -29.70 6.72
N VAL A 184 34.45 -30.52 6.25
CA VAL A 184 34.61 -31.97 6.15
C VAL A 184 35.74 -32.34 5.22
N GLY A 185 35.84 -31.70 4.04
CA GLY A 185 36.92 -31.94 3.09
C GLY A 185 38.30 -31.61 3.66
N ASN A 186 38.43 -30.48 4.38
CA ASN A 186 39.67 -30.12 5.06
C ASN A 186 40.04 -31.10 6.18
N ALA A 187 39.04 -31.59 6.94
CA ALA A 187 39.28 -32.57 8.01
C ALA A 187 39.75 -33.92 7.41
N GLN A 188 39.18 -34.37 6.31
CA GLN A 188 39.64 -35.58 5.61
C GLN A 188 41.04 -35.48 5.09
N GLN A 189 41.47 -34.31 4.54
CA GLN A 189 42.82 -34.10 4.12
C GLN A 189 43.82 -34.11 5.30
N ALA A 190 43.41 -33.56 6.42
CA ALA A 190 44.26 -33.55 7.64
C ALA A 190 44.43 -34.94 8.28
N ILE A 191 43.53 -35.86 8.05
CA ILE A 191 43.63 -37.27 8.52
C ILE A 191 44.49 -38.11 7.56
N ALA A 192 44.53 -37.75 6.29
CA ALA A 192 45.30 -38.51 5.26
C ALA A 192 46.80 -38.10 5.17
N ALA A 193 47.19 -36.99 5.84
CA ALA A 193 48.56 -36.50 5.94
C ALA A 193 49.24 -36.91 7.26
#